data_3994299a8856ff00bc283f3457d34f95
#
_entry.id   3994299a8856ff00bc283f3457d34f95
#
_cell.length_a   1.000
_cell.length_b   1.000
_cell.length_c   1.000
_cell.angle_alpha   90.00
_cell.angle_beta   90.00
_cell.angle_gamma   90.00
#
_symmetry.space_group_name_H-M   'P 1'
#
loop_
_entity.id
_entity.type
_entity.pdbx_description
1 polymer ?
#
loop_
_entity_poly.entity_id
_entity_poly.type
_entity_poly.pdbx_seq_one_letter_code
_entity_poly.pdbx_strand_id
1 'polypeptide(L)'
;IFQQQPGHYMPPHTDFDNQKGTKFGQTVRIFVQLNDNSNADFGFRFQTSDSDISLNLQKGQWLAFNQDKVTHSTWNTSSDRVRNAFMFVAKRNEWLDNVMKHQGAPMVIDCKELAKNRSKKVA
;
A
#
# COMPACT_ATOMS: atom_id res chain seq x y z
N ILE A 1 5.10 -13.70 4.36
CA ILE A 1 5.06 -13.52 2.88
C ILE A 1 3.60 -13.44 2.44
N PHE A 2 3.31 -12.44 1.65
CA PHE A 2 2.00 -12.29 1.02
C PHE A 2 2.01 -13.02 -0.32
N GLN A 3 0.98 -13.82 -0.57
CA GLN A 3 0.77 -14.47 -1.86
C GLN A 3 -0.65 -14.21 -2.36
N GLN A 4 -0.77 -13.90 -3.63
CA GLN A 4 -2.04 -13.71 -4.29
C GLN A 4 -2.10 -14.58 -5.55
N GLN A 5 -3.08 -15.47 -5.59
CA GLN A 5 -3.24 -16.43 -6.67
C GLN A 5 -3.69 -15.77 -7.97
N PRO A 6 -3.43 -16.40 -9.12
CA PRO A 6 -3.92 -15.90 -10.41
C PRO A 6 -5.42 -15.66 -10.40
N GLY A 7 -5.84 -14.51 -10.94
CA GLY A 7 -7.23 -14.12 -11.01
C GLY A 7 -7.86 -13.65 -9.70
N HIS A 8 -7.09 -13.59 -8.62
CA HIS A 8 -7.63 -13.20 -7.32
C HIS A 8 -7.79 -11.68 -7.23
N TYR A 9 -8.90 -11.26 -6.67
CA TYR A 9 -9.22 -9.87 -6.38
C TYR A 9 -9.60 -9.75 -4.89
N MET A 10 -8.92 -8.86 -4.19
CA MET A 10 -9.25 -8.51 -2.82
C MET A 10 -10.06 -7.19 -2.86
N PRO A 11 -11.34 -7.23 -2.46
CA PRO A 11 -12.21 -6.04 -2.54
C PRO A 11 -11.73 -4.89 -1.68
N PRO A 12 -12.19 -3.66 -1.95
CA PRO A 12 -11.89 -2.51 -1.11
C PRO A 12 -12.26 -2.75 0.34
N HIS A 13 -11.31 -2.50 1.23
CA HIS A 13 -11.47 -2.67 2.68
C HIS A 13 -10.44 -1.84 3.43
N THR A 14 -10.66 -1.66 4.71
CA THR A 14 -9.63 -1.23 5.66
C THR A 14 -9.29 -2.41 6.56
N ASP A 15 -8.05 -2.48 7.00
CA ASP A 15 -7.64 -3.50 7.93
C ASP A 15 -7.93 -3.05 9.35
N PHE A 16 -8.54 -3.93 10.10
CA PHE A 16 -8.79 -3.69 11.51
C PHE A 16 -7.61 -4.24 12.31
N ASP A 17 -6.83 -3.35 12.92
CA ASP A 17 -5.74 -3.76 13.79
C ASP A 17 -6.25 -3.94 15.21
N ASN A 18 -6.53 -5.19 15.60
CA ASN A 18 -7.00 -5.56 16.93
C ASN A 18 -5.88 -5.78 17.94
N GLN A 19 -4.65 -5.41 17.63
CA GLN A 19 -3.55 -5.64 18.58
C GLN A 19 -3.71 -4.74 19.80
N LYS A 20 -3.70 -5.39 20.98
CA LYS A 20 -3.74 -4.69 22.26
C LYS A 20 -2.64 -3.64 22.35
N GLY A 21 -3.01 -2.39 22.62
CA GLY A 21 -2.07 -1.30 22.83
C GLY A 21 -1.72 -0.51 21.57
N THR A 22 -2.26 -0.84 20.40
CA THR A 22 -2.14 0.00 19.21
C THR A 22 -3.34 0.91 19.10
N LYS A 23 -3.09 2.20 19.01
CA LYS A 23 -4.12 3.18 18.70
C LYS A 23 -4.35 3.23 17.19
N PHE A 24 -5.58 3.51 16.81
CA PHE A 24 -5.98 3.69 15.41
C PHE A 24 -5.06 4.68 14.69
N GLY A 25 -4.50 4.28 13.56
CA GLY A 25 -3.60 5.11 12.76
C GLY A 25 -2.16 5.16 13.22
N GLN A 26 -1.76 4.38 14.22
CA GLN A 26 -0.37 4.33 14.70
C GLN A 26 0.47 3.25 14.01
N THR A 27 -0.12 2.47 13.15
CA THR A 27 0.59 1.44 12.40
C THR A 27 0.60 1.75 10.90
N VAL A 28 1.65 1.32 10.25
CA VAL A 28 1.80 1.38 8.80
C VAL A 28 2.06 -0.02 8.29
N ARG A 29 1.42 -0.36 7.21
CA ARG A 29 1.74 -1.57 6.46
C ARG A 29 2.77 -1.24 5.40
N ILE A 30 3.82 -2.04 5.35
CA ILE A 30 4.86 -1.93 4.33
C ILE A 30 4.75 -3.14 3.41
N PHE A 31 4.76 -2.89 2.13
CA PHE A 31 4.59 -3.90 1.09
C PHE A 31 5.71 -3.78 0.07
N VAL A 32 6.41 -4.89 -0.16
CA VAL A 32 7.52 -4.95 -1.13
C VAL A 32 7.16 -5.97 -2.21
N GLN A 33 7.10 -5.53 -3.46
CA GLN A 33 6.85 -6.42 -4.59
C GLN A 33 8.10 -7.26 -4.88
N LEU A 34 7.98 -8.58 -4.85
CA LEU A 34 9.13 -9.48 -5.01
C LEU A 34 9.31 -10.01 -6.42
N ASN A 35 8.25 -10.25 -7.15
CA ASN A 35 8.39 -10.80 -8.51
C ASN A 35 8.06 -9.77 -9.58
N ASP A 36 8.48 -10.09 -10.80
CA ASP A 36 8.31 -9.23 -11.97
C ASP A 36 6.86 -8.83 -12.19
N ASN A 37 6.62 -7.56 -12.47
CA ASN A 37 5.31 -6.98 -12.74
C ASN A 37 5.32 -6.12 -14.02
N SER A 38 6.20 -6.45 -14.96
CA SER A 38 6.33 -5.68 -16.21
C SER A 38 5.04 -5.65 -17.04
N ASN A 39 4.19 -6.68 -16.90
CA ASN A 39 2.88 -6.74 -17.55
C ASN A 39 1.77 -6.02 -16.78
N ALA A 40 2.07 -5.42 -15.64
CA ALA A 40 1.11 -4.74 -14.78
C ALA A 40 -0.06 -5.61 -14.31
N ASP A 41 0.16 -6.92 -14.16
CA ASP A 41 -0.87 -7.85 -13.70
C ASP A 41 -1.20 -7.71 -12.22
N PHE A 42 -0.25 -7.19 -11.42
CA PHE A 42 -0.37 -7.05 -9.98
C PHE A 42 -0.59 -5.58 -9.63
N GLY A 43 -1.69 -5.27 -9.01
CA GLY A 43 -2.03 -3.88 -8.74
C GLY A 43 -2.56 -3.62 -7.34
N PHE A 44 -2.58 -2.34 -7.03
CA PHE A 44 -3.22 -1.74 -5.86
C PHE A 44 -4.13 -0.60 -6.27
N ARG A 45 -5.17 -0.44 -5.50
CA ARG A 45 -6.01 0.76 -5.54
C ARG A 45 -6.21 1.28 -4.13
N PHE A 46 -6.02 2.58 -3.96
CA PHE A 46 -6.23 3.27 -2.70
C PHE A 46 -7.33 4.31 -2.88
N GLN A 47 -8.30 4.30 -1.99
CA GLN A 47 -9.46 5.17 -2.05
C GLN A 47 -9.61 5.95 -0.74
N THR A 48 -9.78 7.25 -0.86
CA THR A 48 -10.24 8.11 0.23
C THR A 48 -11.48 8.85 -0.24
N SER A 49 -12.12 9.60 0.65
CA SER A 49 -13.25 10.47 0.27
C SER A 49 -12.90 11.43 -0.87
N ASP A 50 -11.61 11.75 -1.02
CA ASP A 50 -11.14 12.80 -1.90
C ASP A 50 -10.21 12.32 -3.04
N SER A 51 -9.74 11.08 -2.98
CA SER A 51 -8.72 10.59 -3.90
C SER A 51 -8.93 9.12 -4.25
N ASP A 52 -8.56 8.79 -5.47
CA ASP A 52 -8.54 7.43 -5.99
C ASP A 52 -7.23 7.24 -6.75
N ILE A 53 -6.38 6.34 -6.25
CA ILE A 53 -5.05 6.10 -6.79
C ILE A 53 -4.88 4.63 -7.07
N SER A 54 -4.53 4.30 -8.32
CA SER A 54 -4.14 2.95 -8.72
C SER A 54 -2.66 2.92 -9.07
N LEU A 55 -1.98 1.86 -8.66
CA LEU A 55 -0.56 1.70 -8.97
C LEU A 55 -0.17 0.24 -9.13
N ASN A 56 0.89 0.04 -9.91
CA ASN A 56 1.51 -1.26 -10.14
C ASN A 56 2.97 -1.17 -9.70
N LEU A 57 3.28 -1.73 -8.54
CA LEU A 57 4.66 -1.79 -8.08
C LEU A 57 5.48 -2.71 -8.97
N GLN A 58 6.64 -2.25 -9.38
CA GLN A 58 7.61 -3.07 -10.06
C GLN A 58 8.43 -3.89 -9.06
N LYS A 59 9.09 -4.93 -9.54
CA LYS A 59 9.96 -5.77 -8.71
C LYS A 59 10.95 -4.93 -7.90
N GLY A 60 10.97 -5.15 -6.59
CA GLY A 60 11.85 -4.45 -5.66
C GLY A 60 11.30 -3.11 -5.17
N GLN A 61 10.26 -2.58 -5.78
CA GLN A 61 9.61 -1.38 -5.27
C GLN A 61 8.76 -1.69 -4.05
N TRP A 62 8.61 -0.71 -3.18
CA TRP A 62 7.85 -0.84 -1.97
C TRP A 62 6.96 0.39 -1.74
N LEU A 63 5.92 0.18 -0.96
CA LEU A 63 5.04 1.26 -0.52
C LEU A 63 4.71 1.09 0.96
N ALA A 64 4.29 2.19 1.58
CA ALA A 64 3.80 2.19 2.95
C ALA A 64 2.44 2.90 3.00
N PHE A 65 1.52 2.38 3.78
CA PHE A 65 0.19 2.99 3.93
C PHE A 65 -0.42 2.70 5.30
N ASN A 66 -1.31 3.57 5.73
CA ASN A 66 -2.10 3.37 6.94
C ASN A 66 -3.24 2.40 6.65
N GLN A 67 -3.05 1.12 6.92
CA GLN A 67 -4.00 0.07 6.57
C GLN A 67 -5.34 0.17 7.29
N ASP A 68 -5.38 0.82 8.42
CA ASP A 68 -6.59 1.01 9.23
C ASP A 68 -7.40 2.24 8.83
N LYS A 69 -6.82 3.14 8.04
CA LYS A 69 -7.48 4.41 7.63
C LYS A 69 -7.75 4.52 6.15
N VAL A 70 -6.90 3.89 5.33
CA VAL A 70 -6.98 4.02 3.89
C VAL A 70 -7.63 2.79 3.29
N THR A 71 -8.76 2.97 2.63
CA THR A 71 -9.42 1.89 1.89
C THR A 71 -8.53 1.46 0.73
N HIS A 72 -8.27 0.17 0.67
CA HIS A 72 -7.37 -0.39 -0.34
C HIS A 72 -7.92 -1.70 -0.89
N SER A 73 -7.54 -1.97 -2.12
CA SER A 73 -7.82 -3.22 -2.82
C SER A 73 -6.60 -3.67 -3.61
N THR A 74 -6.52 -4.95 -3.87
CA THR A 74 -5.42 -5.55 -4.63
C THR A 74 -5.94 -6.55 -5.64
N TRP A 75 -5.18 -6.75 -6.71
CA TRP A 75 -5.55 -7.74 -7.72
C TRP A 75 -4.34 -8.39 -8.33
N ASN A 76 -4.57 -9.58 -8.85
CA ASN A 76 -3.68 -10.31 -9.73
C ASN A 76 -4.48 -10.76 -10.95
N THR A 77 -4.28 -10.08 -12.08
CA THR A 77 -4.99 -10.40 -13.32
C THR A 77 -4.27 -11.42 -14.19
N SER A 78 -3.12 -11.91 -13.75
CA SER A 78 -2.41 -12.97 -14.45
C SER A 78 -3.23 -14.25 -14.47
N SER A 79 -3.14 -15.00 -15.56
CA SER A 79 -3.79 -16.31 -15.69
C SER A 79 -3.02 -17.44 -15.04
N ASP A 80 -1.72 -17.27 -14.79
CA ASP A 80 -0.80 -18.36 -14.41
C ASP A 80 0.25 -18.01 -13.35
N ARG A 81 0.40 -16.74 -13.01
CA ARG A 81 1.46 -16.29 -12.10
C ARG A 81 0.93 -15.94 -10.73
N VAL A 82 1.57 -16.48 -9.70
CA VAL A 82 1.34 -16.09 -8.31
C VAL A 82 2.10 -14.80 -8.01
N ARG A 83 1.42 -13.84 -7.42
CA ARG A 83 2.05 -12.64 -6.88
C ARG A 83 2.71 -12.96 -5.54
N ASN A 84 3.96 -12.57 -5.40
CA ASN A 84 4.70 -12.70 -4.16
C ASN A 84 5.19 -11.34 -3.67
N ALA A 85 5.02 -11.10 -2.39
CA ALA A 85 5.46 -9.87 -1.76
C ALA A 85 5.85 -10.12 -0.30
N PHE A 86 6.72 -9.28 0.23
CA PHE A 86 6.84 -9.10 1.66
C PHE A 86 5.81 -8.10 2.13
N MET A 87 5.15 -8.43 3.23
CA MET A 87 4.19 -7.55 3.85
C MET A 87 4.38 -7.63 5.36
N PHE A 88 4.58 -6.48 5.99
CA PHE A 88 4.71 -6.39 7.44
C PHE A 88 4.10 -5.10 7.95
N VAL A 89 3.73 -5.12 9.22
CA VAL A 89 3.15 -3.98 9.91
C VAL A 89 4.19 -3.43 10.87
N ALA A 90 4.43 -2.14 10.80
CA ALA A 90 5.34 -1.44 11.69
C ALA A 90 4.59 -0.40 12.50
N LYS A 91 5.01 -0.21 13.75
CA LYS A 91 4.51 0.88 14.58
C LYS A 91 5.08 2.19 14.06
N ARG A 92 4.21 3.16 13.83
CA ARG A 92 4.62 4.47 13.35
C ARG A 92 5.33 5.24 14.46
N ASN A 93 6.50 5.79 14.14
CA ASN A 93 7.28 6.67 14.98
C ASN A 93 8.04 7.68 14.12
N GLU A 94 8.69 8.63 14.77
CA GLU A 94 9.43 9.68 14.07
C GLU A 94 10.55 9.13 13.19
N TRP A 95 11.26 8.11 13.66
CA TRP A 95 12.31 7.47 12.88
C TRP A 95 11.76 6.83 11.60
N LEU A 96 10.67 6.09 11.72
CA LEU A 96 10.04 5.46 10.56
C LEU A 96 9.49 6.50 9.57
N ASP A 97 8.88 7.57 10.08
CA ASP A 97 8.41 8.68 9.23
C ASP A 97 9.56 9.32 8.45
N ASN A 98 10.71 9.52 9.09
CA ASN A 98 11.91 10.04 8.44
C ASN A 98 12.46 9.07 7.39
N VAL A 99 12.52 7.79 7.68
CA VAL A 99 12.96 6.75 6.73
C VAL A 99 12.05 6.73 5.50
N MET A 100 10.75 6.69 5.70
CA MET A 100 9.79 6.70 4.59
C MET A 100 9.91 7.95 3.72
N LYS A 101 10.18 9.09 4.35
CA LYS A 101 10.30 10.38 3.66
C LYS A 101 11.59 10.52 2.85
N HIS A 102 12.71 9.97 3.32
CA HIS A 102 14.04 10.25 2.79
C HIS A 102 14.68 9.09 2.02
N GLN A 103 14.20 7.87 2.16
CA GLN A 103 14.79 6.68 1.52
C GLN A 103 14.14 6.31 0.17
N GLY A 104 13.49 7.29 -0.46
CA GLY A 104 12.97 7.06 -1.80
C GLY A 104 11.92 5.98 -1.90
N ALA A 105 11.12 5.79 -0.86
CA ALA A 105 9.89 5.05 -1.01
C ALA A 105 9.16 5.64 -2.21
N PRO A 106 8.91 4.89 -3.27
CA PRO A 106 8.25 5.45 -4.44
C PRO A 106 6.89 6.04 -4.06
N MET A 107 6.34 5.58 -2.94
CA MET A 107 5.10 6.15 -2.45
C MET A 107 4.90 5.85 -0.97
N VAL A 108 4.67 6.89 -0.19
CA VAL A 108 4.09 6.80 1.15
C VAL A 108 2.64 7.25 1.02
N ILE A 109 1.71 6.33 1.24
CA ILE A 109 0.29 6.63 1.13
C ILE A 109 -0.29 6.71 2.53
N ASP A 110 -0.51 7.90 2.99
CA ASP A 110 -1.32 8.16 4.18
C ASP A 110 -2.35 9.25 3.86
N CYS A 111 -3.30 9.45 4.77
CA CYS A 111 -4.38 10.41 4.54
C CYS A 111 -3.88 11.85 4.33
N LYS A 112 -2.77 12.19 4.97
CA LYS A 112 -2.18 13.54 4.86
C LYS A 112 -1.48 13.73 3.51
N GLU A 113 -0.73 12.72 3.06
CA GLU A 113 0.00 12.77 1.80
C GLU A 113 -0.94 12.75 0.60
N LEU A 114 -2.01 11.97 0.66
CA LEU A 114 -3.04 11.97 -0.38
C LEU A 114 -3.71 13.34 -0.51
N ALA A 115 -4.03 14.00 0.60
CA ALA A 115 -4.59 15.34 0.59
C ALA A 115 -3.63 16.37 -0.02
N LYS A 116 -2.33 16.30 0.30
CA LYS A 116 -1.30 17.16 -0.29
C LYS A 116 -1.17 16.95 -1.80
N ASN A 117 -1.15 15.69 -2.25
CA ASN A 117 -1.02 15.37 -3.67
C ASN A 117 -2.22 15.86 -4.48
N ARG A 118 -3.40 15.82 -3.89
CA ARG A 118 -4.60 16.36 -4.52
C ARG A 118 -4.51 17.87 -4.70
N SER A 119 -4.11 18.62 -3.69
CA SER A 119 -3.97 20.07 -3.78
C SER A 119 -2.92 20.50 -4.81
N LYS A 120 -1.87 19.69 -5.04
CA LYS A 120 -0.87 19.91 -6.09
C LYS A 120 -1.40 19.63 -7.50
N LYS A 121 -2.35 18.72 -7.67
CA LYS A 121 -2.92 18.37 -8.98
C LYS A 121 -3.98 19.36 -9.46
N VAL A 122 -4.54 20.12 -8.57
CA VAL A 122 -5.59 21.11 -8.85
C VAL A 122 -5.01 22.51 -9.08
N ALA A 123 -3.74 22.69 -8.76
CA ALA A 123 -3.05 23.98 -8.93
C ALA A 123 -2.54 24.20 -10.36
#